data_b86af08e1f4f82fb2d523a3fe0b12f7c
#
_entry.id   b86af08e1f4f82fb2d523a3fe0b12f7c
#
_cell.length_a   1.000
_cell.length_b   1.000
_cell.length_c   1.000
_cell.angle_alpha   90.00
_cell.angle_beta   90.00
_cell.angle_gamma   90.00
#
_symmetry.space_group_name_H-M   'P 1'
#
loop_
_entity.id
_entity.type
_entity.pdbx_description
1 polymer ?
#
loop_
_entity_poly.entity_id
_entity_poly.type
_entity_poly.pdbx_seq_one_letter_code
_entity_poly.pdbx_strand_id
1 'polypeptide(L)'
;RRRGLVWHTQGSGKTFTMIKAAEMLFKAPESEKPTILLMIDRNELEDQMLRNLAALGLGNVAHADRIQTLVKLLRDDYRGIIVTTIQKFRDMPANVNERANIYVLIDEAHRTTGGDLGNFLMAGLPNATYIGFTGTPIDKTAYGKGTFKTFGVDDPQGYLHKYSIRESIEDGTTLPLFYNLAPNEMLANPELMEKEFWSLAETEGIADIEELNKILDRAVNLKNFLKGDERVDKIARYVAEHYRQNVEPLGYKAFLVAVDRPACAKYKAALDKYLPPEYSAVVFTGNHNDPPELKQFHIDQKTEKQIRKDFARFGQTPKILIVTEKLLTGFDAPILYAMYLDKPMRDHTLLQAIARVNRPYENEAEQMVKPHGFVLDFVGIFDKLEKALAFDSDEVNAIVKDLHLLKVLFKNKMEQKAPEYLRLISRNFNDKDVDDLIEHFRDKGRRKTLFKAYKEIEMLYE
;
A
#
# COMPACT_ATOMS: atom_id res chain seq x y z
N ARG A 1 -6.95 16.77 -27.21
CA ARG A 1 -6.98 15.48 -26.49
C ARG A 1 -8.10 15.50 -25.48
N ARG A 2 -8.89 14.43 -25.44
CA ARG A 2 -10.00 14.29 -24.46
C ARG A 2 -9.72 13.23 -23.40
N ARG A 3 -8.63 12.46 -23.56
CA ARG A 3 -8.24 11.41 -22.62
C ARG A 3 -6.76 11.47 -22.33
N GLY A 4 -6.38 11.14 -21.11
CA GLY A 4 -4.99 11.09 -20.69
C GLY A 4 -4.81 10.10 -19.53
N LEU A 5 -3.67 9.41 -19.51
CA LEU A 5 -3.27 8.52 -18.41
C LEU A 5 -2.00 9.05 -17.76
N VAL A 6 -2.06 9.28 -16.47
CA VAL A 6 -0.89 9.56 -15.62
C VAL A 6 -0.57 8.28 -14.85
N TRP A 7 0.54 7.66 -15.24
CA TRP A 7 1.02 6.42 -14.64
C TRP A 7 2.15 6.72 -13.67
N HIS A 8 1.80 6.92 -12.41
CA HIS A 8 2.75 7.16 -11.33
C HIS A 8 2.71 6.04 -10.31
N THR A 9 3.84 5.53 -9.88
CA THR A 9 3.93 4.43 -8.92
C THR A 9 3.18 4.73 -7.62
N GLN A 10 2.83 3.70 -6.87
CA GLN A 10 2.16 3.85 -5.58
C GLN A 10 3.08 4.56 -4.57
N GLY A 11 2.52 5.51 -3.80
CA GLY A 11 3.29 6.27 -2.80
C GLY A 11 4.03 7.50 -3.33
N SER A 12 4.09 7.70 -4.65
CA SER A 12 4.81 8.79 -5.32
C SER A 12 4.15 10.18 -5.27
N GLY A 13 3.11 10.36 -4.49
CA GLY A 13 2.42 11.65 -4.37
C GLY A 13 1.36 11.93 -5.43
N LYS A 14 0.79 10.92 -6.11
CA LYS A 14 -0.29 11.07 -7.13
C LYS A 14 -1.39 12.05 -6.74
N THR A 15 -1.84 12.00 -5.48
CA THR A 15 -2.88 12.89 -4.96
C THR A 15 -2.48 14.38 -5.08
N PHE A 16 -1.23 14.71 -4.76
CA PHE A 16 -0.73 16.08 -4.90
C PHE A 16 -0.58 16.48 -6.36
N THR A 17 -0.13 15.57 -7.22
CA THR A 17 -0.08 15.80 -8.68
C THR A 17 -1.48 16.09 -9.22
N MET A 18 -2.50 15.32 -8.79
CA MET A 18 -3.88 15.51 -9.19
C MET A 18 -4.45 16.86 -8.73
N ILE A 19 -4.17 17.26 -7.47
CA ILE A 19 -4.57 18.56 -6.93
C ILE A 19 -3.87 19.70 -7.69
N LYS A 20 -2.57 19.56 -7.97
CA LYS A 20 -1.81 20.57 -8.71
C LYS A 20 -2.31 20.72 -10.15
N ALA A 21 -2.61 19.62 -10.81
CA ALA A 21 -3.23 19.61 -12.14
C ALA A 21 -4.59 20.33 -12.11
N ALA A 22 -5.44 20.05 -11.11
CA ALA A 22 -6.72 20.74 -10.92
C ALA A 22 -6.54 22.25 -10.71
N GLU A 23 -5.58 22.65 -9.86
CA GLU A 23 -5.26 24.07 -9.65
C GLU A 23 -4.84 24.76 -10.95
N MET A 24 -3.93 24.13 -11.71
CA MET A 24 -3.45 24.67 -12.98
C MET A 24 -4.57 24.80 -14.00
N LEU A 25 -5.38 23.77 -14.17
CA LEU A 25 -6.55 23.80 -15.05
C LEU A 25 -7.57 24.88 -14.65
N PHE A 26 -7.79 25.05 -13.35
CA PHE A 26 -8.72 26.06 -12.84
C PHE A 26 -8.24 27.50 -13.10
N LYS A 27 -6.92 27.72 -13.03
CA LYS A 27 -6.28 29.03 -13.25
C LYS A 27 -5.99 29.31 -14.71
N ALA A 28 -5.99 28.30 -15.58
CA ALA A 28 -5.67 28.46 -16.99
C ALA A 28 -6.78 29.26 -17.72
N PRO A 29 -6.45 30.40 -18.38
CA PRO A 29 -7.44 31.19 -19.10
C PRO A 29 -8.16 30.38 -20.18
N GLU A 30 -7.46 29.47 -20.83
CA GLU A 30 -7.96 28.63 -21.92
C GLU A 30 -9.04 27.64 -21.45
N SER A 31 -9.12 27.38 -20.15
CA SER A 31 -10.12 26.51 -19.55
C SER A 31 -11.47 27.19 -19.29
N GLU A 32 -11.56 28.52 -19.48
CA GLU A 32 -12.80 29.32 -19.42
C GLU A 32 -13.66 29.07 -18.17
N LYS A 33 -13.06 29.15 -16.97
CA LYS A 33 -13.71 28.83 -15.69
C LYS A 33 -14.30 27.42 -15.69
N PRO A 34 -13.45 26.39 -15.64
CA PRO A 34 -13.89 24.99 -15.79
C PRO A 34 -14.65 24.47 -14.58
N THR A 35 -15.33 23.35 -14.77
CA THR A 35 -15.73 22.43 -13.71
C THR A 35 -14.71 21.31 -13.66
N ILE A 36 -14.10 21.08 -12.49
CA ILE A 36 -13.12 20.03 -12.30
C ILE A 36 -13.66 19.02 -11.29
N LEU A 37 -13.85 17.77 -11.72
CA LEU A 37 -14.24 16.69 -10.86
C LEU A 37 -13.00 15.93 -10.39
N LEU A 38 -12.78 15.89 -9.08
CA LEU A 38 -11.80 15.02 -8.44
C LEU A 38 -12.54 13.78 -7.96
N MET A 39 -12.35 12.69 -8.68
CA MET A 39 -13.01 11.42 -8.40
C MET A 39 -12.05 10.49 -7.68
N ILE A 40 -12.42 10.12 -6.46
CA ILE A 40 -11.65 9.24 -5.59
C ILE A 40 -12.35 7.89 -5.41
N ASP A 41 -11.54 6.87 -5.10
CA ASP A 41 -12.06 5.51 -4.97
C ASP A 41 -12.87 5.29 -3.68
N ARG A 42 -12.52 5.97 -2.57
CA ARG A 42 -13.07 5.70 -1.23
C ARG A 42 -13.48 6.95 -0.48
N ASN A 43 -14.57 6.85 0.28
CA ASN A 43 -15.08 7.95 1.13
C ASN A 43 -14.05 8.47 2.14
N GLU A 44 -13.20 7.59 2.70
CA GLU A 44 -12.15 7.97 3.66
C GLU A 44 -11.10 8.92 3.05
N LEU A 45 -10.88 8.82 1.74
CA LEU A 45 -9.99 9.70 0.99
C LEU A 45 -10.64 11.03 0.60
N GLU A 46 -11.99 11.12 0.59
CA GLU A 46 -12.72 12.40 0.36
C GLU A 46 -12.32 13.43 1.40
N ASP A 47 -12.39 13.09 2.68
CA ASP A 47 -12.01 13.98 3.78
C ASP A 47 -10.54 14.43 3.69
N GLN A 48 -9.65 13.53 3.29
CA GLN A 48 -8.24 13.86 3.10
C GLN A 48 -8.05 14.80 1.91
N MET A 49 -8.72 14.54 0.79
CA MET A 49 -8.68 15.40 -0.39
C MET A 49 -9.18 16.81 -0.07
N LEU A 50 -10.32 16.93 0.61
CA LEU A 50 -10.89 18.22 1.03
C LEU A 50 -9.95 19.00 1.94
N ARG A 51 -9.31 18.33 2.92
CA ARG A 51 -8.30 18.97 3.79
C ARG A 51 -7.09 19.46 2.99
N ASN A 52 -6.60 18.67 2.05
CA ASN A 52 -5.45 19.05 1.21
C ASN A 52 -5.77 20.25 0.32
N LEU A 53 -6.98 20.27 -0.28
CA LEU A 53 -7.44 21.42 -1.08
C LEU A 53 -7.56 22.69 -0.24
N ALA A 54 -8.12 22.58 0.96
CA ALA A 54 -8.22 23.71 1.90
C ALA A 54 -6.84 24.22 2.36
N ALA A 55 -5.91 23.32 2.66
CA ALA A 55 -4.54 23.67 3.04
C ALA A 55 -3.78 24.44 1.93
N LEU A 56 -4.12 24.18 0.66
CA LEU A 56 -3.56 24.87 -0.50
C LEU A 56 -4.30 26.18 -0.86
N GLY A 57 -5.30 26.57 -0.06
CA GLY A 57 -6.04 27.81 -0.26
C GLY A 57 -7.00 27.80 -1.47
N LEU A 58 -7.40 26.64 -1.95
CA LEU A 58 -8.35 26.49 -3.04
C LEU A 58 -9.78 26.68 -2.50
N GLY A 59 -10.36 27.88 -2.74
CA GLY A 59 -11.60 28.30 -2.10
C GLY A 59 -12.90 27.86 -2.80
N ASN A 60 -12.86 27.47 -4.05
CA ASN A 60 -14.08 27.15 -4.81
C ASN A 60 -14.26 25.62 -4.94
N VAL A 61 -14.45 24.96 -3.79
CA VAL A 61 -14.56 23.50 -3.67
C VAL A 61 -15.94 23.10 -3.16
N ALA A 62 -16.62 22.23 -3.87
CA ALA A 62 -17.86 21.58 -3.46
C ALA A 62 -17.63 20.09 -3.17
N HIS A 63 -18.29 19.57 -2.14
CA HIS A 63 -18.32 18.14 -1.84
C HIS A 63 -19.65 17.55 -2.29
N ALA A 64 -19.61 16.60 -3.20
CA ALA A 64 -20.80 15.86 -3.63
C ALA A 64 -20.87 14.51 -2.90
N ASP A 65 -21.46 14.51 -1.71
CA ASP A 65 -21.63 13.34 -0.85
C ASP A 65 -22.66 12.34 -1.35
N ARG A 66 -23.58 12.80 -2.24
CA ARG A 66 -24.69 12.00 -2.84
C ARG A 66 -24.80 12.25 -4.33
N ILE A 67 -25.38 11.27 -5.04
CA ILE A 67 -25.63 11.39 -6.49
C ILE A 67 -26.51 12.59 -6.83
N GLN A 68 -27.54 12.88 -6.02
CA GLN A 68 -28.44 14.02 -6.25
C GLN A 68 -27.67 15.34 -6.15
N THR A 69 -26.76 15.49 -5.17
CA THR A 69 -25.89 16.66 -5.01
C THR A 69 -25.00 16.83 -6.23
N LEU A 70 -24.38 15.73 -6.71
CA LEU A 70 -23.51 15.74 -7.88
C LEU A 70 -24.27 16.15 -9.14
N VAL A 71 -25.41 15.51 -9.42
CA VAL A 71 -26.26 15.82 -10.58
C VAL A 71 -26.73 17.27 -10.56
N LYS A 72 -27.11 17.77 -9.38
CA LYS A 72 -27.51 19.17 -9.20
C LYS A 72 -26.37 20.13 -9.53
N LEU A 73 -25.19 19.94 -8.93
CA LEU A 73 -24.02 20.79 -9.21
C LEU A 73 -23.65 20.80 -10.70
N LEU A 74 -23.74 19.67 -11.37
CA LEU A 74 -23.47 19.58 -12.80
C LEU A 74 -24.52 20.27 -13.66
N ARG A 75 -25.80 20.16 -13.31
CA ARG A 75 -26.92 20.84 -14.01
C ARG A 75 -26.94 22.34 -13.77
N ASP A 76 -26.63 22.77 -12.55
CA ASP A 76 -26.59 24.18 -12.14
C ASP A 76 -25.32 24.90 -12.66
N ASP A 77 -24.58 24.26 -13.52
CA ASP A 77 -23.38 24.82 -14.16
C ASP A 77 -22.31 25.29 -13.16
N TYR A 78 -22.14 24.56 -12.07
CA TYR A 78 -21.12 24.88 -11.07
C TYR A 78 -19.73 25.00 -11.67
N ARG A 79 -19.05 26.11 -11.38
CA ARG A 79 -17.69 26.42 -11.85
C ARG A 79 -16.74 26.37 -10.67
N GLY A 80 -15.90 25.34 -10.61
CA GLY A 80 -15.01 25.08 -9.48
C GLY A 80 -14.59 23.62 -9.40
N ILE A 81 -14.08 23.22 -8.26
CA ILE A 81 -13.65 21.85 -7.98
C ILE A 81 -14.77 21.11 -7.25
N ILE A 82 -15.16 19.95 -7.76
CA ILE A 82 -16.12 19.05 -7.12
C ILE A 82 -15.36 17.79 -6.69
N VAL A 83 -15.38 17.49 -5.39
CA VAL A 83 -14.83 16.24 -4.84
C VAL A 83 -15.95 15.23 -4.67
N THR A 84 -15.76 14.01 -5.17
CA THR A 84 -16.77 12.94 -5.11
C THR A 84 -16.10 11.57 -5.23
N THR A 85 -16.85 10.50 -4.93
CA THR A 85 -16.40 9.14 -5.20
C THR A 85 -16.96 8.59 -6.50
N ILE A 86 -16.23 7.67 -7.10
CA ILE A 86 -16.58 7.08 -8.39
C ILE A 86 -17.91 6.32 -8.35
N GLN A 87 -18.26 5.70 -7.21
CA GLN A 87 -19.50 4.94 -7.03
C GLN A 87 -20.76 5.80 -7.19
N LYS A 88 -20.65 7.12 -6.99
CA LYS A 88 -21.77 8.06 -7.14
C LYS A 88 -22.16 8.32 -8.62
N PHE A 89 -21.38 7.79 -9.56
CA PHE A 89 -21.73 7.82 -10.98
C PHE A 89 -22.56 6.61 -11.45
N ARG A 90 -22.76 5.61 -10.59
CA ARG A 90 -23.68 4.52 -10.90
C ARG A 90 -25.09 5.11 -11.07
N ASP A 91 -25.75 4.74 -12.15
CA ASP A 91 -27.09 5.23 -12.52
C ASP A 91 -27.18 6.74 -12.82
N MET A 92 -26.05 7.40 -13.15
CA MET A 92 -26.08 8.79 -13.59
C MET A 92 -26.85 8.89 -14.93
N PRO A 93 -27.77 9.86 -15.06
CA PRO A 93 -28.45 10.11 -16.34
C PRO A 93 -27.47 10.46 -17.44
N ALA A 94 -27.76 10.08 -18.68
CA ALA A 94 -26.99 10.52 -19.82
C ALA A 94 -27.13 12.06 -20.04
N ASN A 95 -26.09 12.67 -20.61
CA ASN A 95 -26.08 14.08 -20.99
C ASN A 95 -26.45 15.06 -19.86
N VAL A 96 -25.97 14.78 -18.64
CA VAL A 96 -26.20 15.67 -17.48
C VAL A 96 -25.63 17.06 -17.72
N ASN A 97 -24.45 17.11 -18.39
CA ASN A 97 -23.83 18.34 -18.85
C ASN A 97 -22.95 18.06 -20.09
N GLU A 98 -23.17 18.83 -21.15
CA GLU A 98 -22.50 18.63 -22.44
C GLU A 98 -21.35 19.61 -22.70
N ARG A 99 -20.95 20.41 -21.71
CA ARG A 99 -19.85 21.35 -21.85
C ARG A 99 -18.51 20.63 -22.09
N ALA A 100 -17.66 21.25 -22.89
CA ALA A 100 -16.32 20.73 -23.19
C ALA A 100 -15.26 21.14 -22.13
N ASN A 101 -15.53 22.18 -21.32
CA ASN A 101 -14.64 22.66 -20.28
C ASN A 101 -14.92 21.99 -18.90
N ILE A 102 -15.25 20.72 -18.94
CA ILE A 102 -15.34 19.84 -17.77
C ILE A 102 -14.14 18.90 -17.80
N TYR A 103 -13.38 18.86 -16.70
CA TYR A 103 -12.23 18.00 -16.53
C TYR A 103 -12.52 17.01 -15.41
N VAL A 104 -12.36 15.71 -15.72
CA VAL A 104 -12.60 14.62 -14.77
C VAL A 104 -11.27 13.95 -14.47
N LEU A 105 -10.74 14.16 -13.27
CA LEU A 105 -9.52 13.59 -12.78
C LEU A 105 -9.87 12.41 -11.87
N ILE A 106 -9.43 11.21 -12.23
CA ILE A 106 -9.87 9.95 -11.63
C ILE A 106 -8.70 9.28 -10.94
N ASP A 107 -8.75 9.17 -9.61
CA ASP A 107 -7.78 8.37 -8.85
C ASP A 107 -8.08 6.88 -8.96
N GLU A 108 -7.04 6.05 -8.91
CA GLU A 108 -7.10 4.59 -9.13
C GLU A 108 -7.91 4.21 -10.38
N ALA A 109 -7.58 4.88 -11.50
CA ALA A 109 -8.33 4.82 -12.75
C ALA A 109 -8.48 3.39 -13.34
N HIS A 110 -7.60 2.46 -12.98
CA HIS A 110 -7.72 1.05 -13.36
C HIS A 110 -9.05 0.41 -12.90
N ARG A 111 -9.66 0.91 -11.82
CA ARG A 111 -10.96 0.43 -11.30
C ARG A 111 -12.16 0.90 -12.12
N THR A 112 -11.98 1.92 -12.97
CA THR A 112 -13.06 2.45 -13.81
C THR A 112 -13.12 1.81 -15.18
N THR A 113 -12.15 0.98 -15.53
CA THR A 113 -12.01 0.41 -16.88
C THR A 113 -12.82 -0.87 -17.08
N GLY A 114 -13.29 -1.48 -15.97
CA GLY A 114 -14.13 -2.67 -15.96
C GLY A 114 -15.59 -2.33 -15.61
N GLY A 115 -16.55 -2.81 -16.41
CA GLY A 115 -17.98 -2.72 -16.11
C GLY A 115 -18.67 -1.41 -16.53
N ASP A 116 -19.91 -1.24 -16.04
CA ASP A 116 -20.82 -0.18 -16.47
C ASP A 116 -20.46 1.22 -15.95
N LEU A 117 -19.67 1.32 -14.88
CA LEU A 117 -19.40 2.58 -14.19
C LEU A 117 -18.69 3.61 -15.07
N GLY A 118 -17.69 3.20 -15.82
CA GLY A 118 -17.00 4.05 -16.81
C GLY A 118 -17.93 4.49 -17.95
N ASN A 119 -18.84 3.60 -18.36
CA ASN A 119 -19.83 3.90 -19.39
C ASN A 119 -20.85 4.96 -18.90
N PHE A 120 -21.36 4.84 -17.68
CA PHE A 120 -22.26 5.85 -17.08
C PHE A 120 -21.60 7.21 -16.96
N LEU A 121 -20.34 7.25 -16.53
CA LEU A 121 -19.57 8.47 -16.40
C LEU A 121 -19.44 9.18 -17.76
N MET A 122 -19.00 8.44 -18.79
CA MET A 122 -18.81 9.00 -20.13
C MET A 122 -20.12 9.38 -20.82
N ALA A 123 -21.20 8.66 -20.56
CA ALA A 123 -22.52 9.00 -21.05
C ALA A 123 -23.09 10.25 -20.37
N GLY A 124 -22.82 10.45 -19.08
CA GLY A 124 -23.27 11.60 -18.31
C GLY A 124 -22.59 12.91 -18.70
N LEU A 125 -21.31 12.85 -19.13
CA LEU A 125 -20.47 14.00 -19.49
C LEU A 125 -19.75 13.74 -20.83
N PRO A 126 -20.47 13.72 -21.95
CA PRO A 126 -19.95 13.20 -23.24
C PRO A 126 -18.81 14.03 -23.84
N ASN A 127 -18.69 15.30 -23.50
CA ASN A 127 -17.69 16.21 -24.03
C ASN A 127 -16.57 16.54 -23.04
N ALA A 128 -16.58 15.95 -21.84
CA ALA A 128 -15.57 16.18 -20.83
C ALA A 128 -14.19 15.58 -21.22
N THR A 129 -13.15 16.15 -20.62
CA THR A 129 -11.80 15.59 -20.67
C THR A 129 -11.57 14.70 -19.47
N TYR A 130 -11.12 13.48 -19.72
CA TYR A 130 -10.89 12.45 -18.71
C TYR A 130 -9.41 12.18 -18.53
N ILE A 131 -8.89 12.34 -17.32
CA ILE A 131 -7.50 12.06 -16.95
C ILE A 131 -7.48 11.02 -15.85
N GLY A 132 -7.02 9.83 -16.17
CA GLY A 132 -6.85 8.74 -15.20
C GLY A 132 -5.49 8.81 -14.51
N PHE A 133 -5.48 8.66 -13.18
CA PHE A 133 -4.28 8.53 -12.37
C PHE A 133 -4.24 7.12 -11.79
N THR A 134 -3.15 6.39 -11.98
CA THR A 134 -2.98 5.05 -11.41
C THR A 134 -1.51 4.70 -11.23
N GLY A 135 -1.20 3.90 -10.22
CA GLY A 135 0.12 3.29 -10.05
C GLY A 135 0.24 1.93 -10.72
N THR A 136 -0.89 1.34 -11.08
CA THR A 136 -0.99 -0.05 -11.55
C THR A 136 -1.96 -0.13 -12.73
N PRO A 137 -1.57 0.36 -13.92
CA PRO A 137 -2.43 0.25 -15.09
C PRO A 137 -2.64 -1.21 -15.46
N ILE A 138 -3.84 -1.55 -15.92
CA ILE A 138 -4.24 -2.89 -16.34
C ILE A 138 -4.34 -2.91 -17.87
N ASP A 139 -3.63 -3.81 -18.52
CA ASP A 139 -3.64 -3.92 -19.98
C ASP A 139 -4.87 -4.66 -20.51
N LYS A 140 -5.30 -5.71 -19.81
CA LYS A 140 -6.48 -6.52 -20.18
C LYS A 140 -7.38 -6.75 -19.00
N THR A 141 -8.68 -6.52 -19.17
CA THR A 141 -9.72 -7.02 -18.27
C THR A 141 -10.62 -8.01 -19.01
N ALA A 142 -11.11 -9.02 -18.34
CA ALA A 142 -12.04 -10.00 -18.94
C ALA A 142 -13.33 -9.33 -19.48
N TYR A 143 -13.69 -8.19 -18.91
CA TYR A 143 -14.94 -7.46 -19.19
C TYR A 143 -14.75 -5.99 -19.60
N GLY A 144 -13.53 -5.55 -19.99
CA GLY A 144 -13.28 -4.15 -20.29
C GLY A 144 -12.10 -3.89 -21.21
N LYS A 145 -11.91 -2.61 -21.56
CA LYS A 145 -10.87 -2.17 -22.50
C LYS A 145 -9.48 -2.04 -21.90
N GLY A 146 -9.30 -2.25 -20.60
CA GLY A 146 -8.05 -1.96 -19.91
C GLY A 146 -7.78 -0.46 -19.74
N THR A 147 -6.79 -0.11 -18.90
CA THR A 147 -6.49 1.28 -18.53
C THR A 147 -5.92 2.06 -19.71
N PHE A 148 -4.98 1.47 -20.44
CA PHE A 148 -4.35 2.10 -21.62
C PHE A 148 -5.34 2.39 -22.73
N LYS A 149 -6.23 1.45 -23.05
CA LYS A 149 -7.26 1.63 -24.08
C LYS A 149 -8.38 2.58 -23.69
N THR A 150 -8.54 2.85 -22.39
CA THR A 150 -9.57 3.76 -21.89
C THR A 150 -9.04 5.18 -21.78
N PHE A 151 -7.87 5.39 -21.21
CA PHE A 151 -7.31 6.70 -20.92
C PHE A 151 -6.10 7.08 -21.76
N GLY A 152 -5.34 6.12 -22.27
CA GLY A 152 -4.14 6.36 -23.06
C GLY A 152 -4.36 6.43 -24.57
N VAL A 153 -5.60 6.40 -25.04
CA VAL A 153 -5.96 6.30 -26.47
C VAL A 153 -5.49 7.47 -27.32
N ASP A 154 -5.36 8.64 -26.72
CA ASP A 154 -4.93 9.86 -27.43
C ASP A 154 -3.40 10.06 -27.42
N ASP A 155 -2.65 9.16 -26.81
CA ASP A 155 -1.20 9.21 -26.68
C ASP A 155 -0.52 8.04 -27.40
N PRO A 156 0.52 8.28 -28.23
CA PRO A 156 1.22 7.23 -28.95
C PRO A 156 1.83 6.14 -28.06
N GLN A 157 2.27 6.51 -26.86
CA GLN A 157 2.84 5.59 -25.86
C GLN A 157 1.82 5.05 -24.87
N GLY A 158 0.53 5.45 -24.99
CA GLY A 158 -0.55 5.00 -24.12
C GLY A 158 -0.67 5.75 -22.79
N TYR A 159 0.16 6.77 -22.52
CA TYR A 159 0.11 7.59 -21.32
C TYR A 159 0.65 9.01 -21.56
N LEU A 160 0.20 9.97 -20.75
CA LEU A 160 0.70 11.35 -20.73
C LEU A 160 2.07 11.46 -20.05
N HIS A 161 2.19 10.79 -18.92
CA HIS A 161 3.40 10.81 -18.10
C HIS A 161 3.52 9.51 -17.30
N LYS A 162 4.75 8.99 -17.24
CA LYS A 162 5.13 7.86 -16.39
C LYS A 162 6.12 8.34 -15.35
N TYR A 163 5.92 7.91 -14.10
CA TYR A 163 6.85 8.07 -12.99
C TYR A 163 7.02 6.70 -12.34
N SER A 164 8.11 6.05 -12.66
CA SER A 164 8.40 4.68 -12.28
C SER A 164 8.77 4.56 -10.80
N ILE A 165 8.78 3.33 -10.30
CA ILE A 165 9.23 3.05 -8.93
C ILE A 165 10.73 3.34 -8.78
N ARG A 166 11.53 3.14 -9.83
CA ARG A 166 12.95 3.47 -9.85
C ARG A 166 13.16 4.98 -9.66
N GLU A 167 12.54 5.81 -10.48
CA GLU A 167 12.60 7.27 -10.35
C GLU A 167 12.13 7.73 -8.97
N SER A 168 11.06 7.12 -8.47
CA SER A 168 10.52 7.41 -7.14
C SER A 168 11.50 7.07 -6.00
N ILE A 169 12.30 6.01 -6.13
CA ILE A 169 13.36 5.65 -5.19
C ILE A 169 14.56 6.60 -5.32
N GLU A 170 14.96 6.92 -6.54
CA GLU A 170 16.05 7.87 -6.82
C GLU A 170 15.75 9.26 -6.26
N ASP A 171 14.49 9.71 -6.38
CA ASP A 171 14.00 10.97 -5.82
C ASP A 171 13.69 10.91 -4.30
N GLY A 172 13.79 9.73 -3.67
CA GLY A 172 13.52 9.53 -2.25
C GLY A 172 12.05 9.65 -1.86
N THR A 173 11.11 9.63 -2.80
CA THR A 173 9.66 9.68 -2.54
C THR A 173 9.09 8.33 -2.14
N THR A 174 9.77 7.24 -2.50
CA THR A 174 9.55 5.89 -1.98
C THR A 174 10.89 5.25 -1.59
N LEU A 175 10.82 4.16 -0.82
CA LEU A 175 12.00 3.42 -0.38
C LEU A 175 12.14 2.11 -1.17
N PRO A 176 13.35 1.56 -1.26
CA PRO A 176 13.57 0.20 -1.72
C PRO A 176 12.72 -0.80 -0.93
N LEU A 177 12.41 -1.92 -1.55
CA LEU A 177 11.63 -2.98 -0.94
C LEU A 177 12.43 -4.28 -0.94
N PHE A 178 12.58 -4.90 0.23
CA PHE A 178 13.09 -6.26 0.34
C PHE A 178 11.95 -7.25 0.45
N TYR A 179 11.92 -8.19 -0.48
CA TYR A 179 10.90 -9.21 -0.56
C TYR A 179 11.55 -10.59 -0.40
N ASN A 180 11.26 -11.26 0.72
CA ASN A 180 11.79 -12.56 1.05
C ASN A 180 10.68 -13.61 1.12
N LEU A 181 10.99 -14.82 0.70
CA LEU A 181 10.15 -15.99 0.96
C LEU A 181 10.40 -16.48 2.39
N ALA A 182 9.34 -16.91 3.06
CA ALA A 182 9.47 -17.64 4.30
C ALA A 182 10.16 -19.01 4.08
N PRO A 183 10.69 -19.67 5.15
CA PRO A 183 11.22 -21.03 5.04
C PRO A 183 10.24 -21.98 4.35
N ASN A 184 10.75 -22.86 3.50
CA ASN A 184 9.95 -23.75 2.64
C ASN A 184 8.86 -24.52 3.39
N GLU A 185 9.13 -24.95 4.61
CA GLU A 185 8.17 -25.68 5.44
C GLU A 185 6.99 -24.83 5.97
N MET A 186 7.02 -23.52 5.73
CA MET A 186 5.95 -22.57 6.08
C MET A 186 5.18 -22.08 4.85
N LEU A 187 5.70 -22.31 3.64
CA LEU A 187 5.05 -21.89 2.40
C LEU A 187 3.72 -22.64 2.17
N ALA A 188 2.82 -22.01 1.45
CA ALA A 188 1.60 -22.66 1.02
C ALA A 188 1.92 -23.79 0.02
N ASN A 189 1.06 -24.82 -0.02
CA ASN A 189 1.22 -25.93 -0.96
C ASN A 189 1.05 -25.43 -2.40
N PRO A 190 2.10 -25.55 -3.27
CA PRO A 190 2.05 -25.02 -4.63
C PRO A 190 0.95 -25.63 -5.51
N GLU A 191 0.70 -26.94 -5.36
CA GLU A 191 -0.34 -27.64 -6.16
C GLU A 191 -1.74 -27.15 -5.79
N LEU A 192 -1.98 -26.93 -4.50
CA LEU A 192 -3.23 -26.40 -4.00
C LEU A 192 -3.43 -24.94 -4.43
N MET A 193 -2.37 -24.14 -4.40
CA MET A 193 -2.37 -22.78 -4.90
C MET A 193 -2.70 -22.72 -6.39
N GLU A 194 -2.06 -23.56 -7.20
CA GLU A 194 -2.32 -23.60 -8.65
C GLU A 194 -3.76 -24.01 -8.95
N LYS A 195 -4.24 -25.08 -8.32
CA LYS A 195 -5.57 -25.64 -8.58
C LYS A 195 -6.71 -24.72 -8.11
N GLU A 196 -6.61 -24.14 -6.93
CA GLU A 196 -7.74 -23.46 -6.30
C GLU A 196 -7.65 -21.91 -6.38
N PHE A 197 -6.54 -21.38 -6.81
CA PHE A 197 -6.37 -19.93 -6.91
C PHE A 197 -5.82 -19.45 -8.25
N TRP A 198 -4.61 -19.89 -8.66
CA TRP A 198 -3.97 -19.33 -9.84
C TRP A 198 -4.69 -19.64 -11.14
N SER A 199 -5.05 -20.89 -11.38
CA SER A 199 -5.73 -21.28 -12.61
C SER A 199 -7.12 -20.65 -12.75
N LEU A 200 -7.86 -20.51 -11.65
CA LEU A 200 -9.16 -19.82 -11.64
C LEU A 200 -9.00 -18.32 -11.90
N ALA A 201 -8.03 -17.68 -11.23
CA ALA A 201 -7.79 -16.26 -11.40
C ALA A 201 -7.30 -15.90 -12.81
N GLU A 202 -6.48 -16.75 -13.44
CA GLU A 202 -6.02 -16.56 -14.83
C GLU A 202 -7.17 -16.69 -15.84
N THR A 203 -8.06 -17.64 -15.62
CA THR A 203 -9.22 -17.88 -16.51
C THR A 203 -10.23 -16.73 -16.42
N GLU A 204 -10.46 -16.17 -15.24
CA GLU A 204 -11.43 -15.11 -15.02
C GLU A 204 -10.85 -13.69 -15.28
N GLY A 205 -9.53 -13.56 -15.51
CA GLY A 205 -8.88 -12.28 -15.85
C GLY A 205 -9.01 -11.22 -14.76
N ILE A 206 -9.03 -11.63 -13.50
CA ILE A 206 -9.45 -10.83 -12.35
C ILE A 206 -8.41 -9.79 -11.97
N ALA A 207 -8.87 -8.57 -11.82
CA ALA A 207 -8.07 -7.40 -11.47
C ALA A 207 -8.51 -6.71 -10.16
N ASP A 208 -9.59 -7.17 -9.51
CA ASP A 208 -10.17 -6.52 -8.33
C ASP A 208 -10.06 -7.40 -7.07
N ILE A 209 -9.83 -6.73 -5.91
CA ILE A 209 -9.77 -7.38 -4.59
C ILE A 209 -11.07 -8.11 -4.25
N GLU A 210 -12.23 -7.53 -4.58
CA GLU A 210 -13.52 -8.13 -4.29
C GLU A 210 -13.73 -9.43 -5.09
N GLU A 211 -13.28 -9.47 -6.33
CA GLU A 211 -13.36 -10.66 -7.18
C GLU A 211 -12.36 -11.73 -6.75
N LEU A 212 -11.12 -11.35 -6.38
CA LEU A 212 -10.14 -12.25 -5.80
C LEU A 212 -10.65 -12.89 -4.50
N ASN A 213 -11.34 -12.14 -3.67
CA ASN A 213 -11.95 -12.67 -2.46
C ASN A 213 -13.06 -13.68 -2.76
N LYS A 214 -13.85 -13.49 -3.82
CA LYS A 214 -14.83 -14.48 -4.27
C LYS A 214 -14.18 -15.80 -4.71
N ILE A 215 -13.01 -15.75 -5.35
CA ILE A 215 -12.23 -16.96 -5.67
C ILE A 215 -11.75 -17.62 -4.39
N LEU A 216 -11.15 -16.86 -3.48
CA LEU A 216 -10.73 -17.40 -2.19
C LEU A 216 -11.90 -17.96 -1.37
N ASP A 217 -13.10 -17.39 -1.48
CA ASP A 217 -14.30 -17.95 -0.82
C ASP A 217 -14.72 -19.28 -1.39
N ARG A 218 -14.48 -19.53 -2.67
CA ARG A 218 -14.68 -20.82 -3.33
C ARG A 218 -13.56 -21.82 -3.07
N ALA A 219 -12.36 -21.33 -2.77
CA ALA A 219 -11.16 -22.13 -2.51
C ALA A 219 -11.16 -22.73 -1.09
N VAL A 220 -12.05 -23.65 -0.82
CA VAL A 220 -12.31 -24.21 0.53
C VAL A 220 -11.07 -24.94 1.10
N ASN A 221 -10.42 -25.79 0.28
CA ASN A 221 -9.28 -26.56 0.75
C ASN A 221 -8.05 -25.69 0.98
N LEU A 222 -7.80 -24.74 0.09
CA LEU A 222 -6.71 -23.77 0.25
C LEU A 222 -6.92 -22.92 1.51
N LYS A 223 -8.11 -22.38 1.72
CA LYS A 223 -8.43 -21.60 2.93
C LYS A 223 -8.28 -22.43 4.20
N ASN A 224 -8.74 -23.69 4.20
CA ASN A 224 -8.60 -24.58 5.33
C ASN A 224 -7.14 -24.91 5.63
N PHE A 225 -6.31 -25.09 4.60
CA PHE A 225 -4.86 -25.25 4.75
C PHE A 225 -4.23 -24.00 5.35
N LEU A 226 -4.48 -22.80 4.79
CA LEU A 226 -3.87 -21.54 5.24
C LEU A 226 -4.23 -21.19 6.68
N LYS A 227 -5.40 -21.56 7.18
CA LYS A 227 -5.85 -21.33 8.56
C LYS A 227 -5.82 -22.57 9.46
N GLY A 228 -5.10 -23.62 9.07
CA GLY A 228 -4.83 -24.78 9.92
C GLY A 228 -4.11 -24.37 11.21
N ASP A 229 -4.56 -24.86 12.38
CA ASP A 229 -4.11 -24.39 13.69
C ASP A 229 -2.60 -24.57 13.91
N GLU A 230 -2.05 -25.71 13.48
CA GLU A 230 -0.62 -25.99 13.55
C GLU A 230 0.21 -25.02 12.71
N ARG A 231 -0.24 -24.75 11.46
CA ARG A 231 0.42 -23.82 10.56
C ARG A 231 0.37 -22.39 11.11
N VAL A 232 -0.80 -21.95 11.55
CA VAL A 232 -1.00 -20.61 12.15
C VAL A 232 -0.10 -20.43 13.38
N ASP A 233 -0.02 -21.43 14.27
CA ASP A 233 0.82 -21.36 15.46
C ASP A 233 2.33 -21.30 15.10
N LYS A 234 2.76 -22.11 14.13
CA LYS A 234 4.14 -22.12 13.63
C LYS A 234 4.53 -20.76 13.01
N ILE A 235 3.68 -20.18 12.17
CA ILE A 235 3.91 -18.87 11.57
C ILE A 235 3.86 -17.77 12.64
N ALA A 236 2.89 -17.81 13.57
CA ALA A 236 2.79 -16.81 14.63
C ALA A 236 4.04 -16.78 15.51
N ARG A 237 4.60 -17.95 15.86
CA ARG A 237 5.86 -18.04 16.59
C ARG A 237 7.01 -17.42 15.80
N TYR A 238 7.15 -17.78 14.52
CA TYR A 238 8.19 -17.23 13.64
C TYR A 238 8.05 -15.70 13.51
N VAL A 239 6.85 -15.21 13.27
CA VAL A 239 6.55 -13.75 13.20
C VAL A 239 6.92 -13.05 14.50
N ALA A 240 6.58 -13.64 15.64
CA ALA A 240 6.90 -13.07 16.94
C ALA A 240 8.42 -13.00 17.20
N GLU A 241 9.15 -14.06 16.87
CA GLU A 241 10.62 -14.11 16.96
C GLU A 241 11.27 -13.10 16.02
N HIS A 242 10.90 -13.12 14.73
CA HIS A 242 11.41 -12.20 13.72
C HIS A 242 11.10 -10.73 14.08
N TYR A 243 9.87 -10.44 14.52
CA TYR A 243 9.50 -9.09 14.92
C TYR A 243 10.37 -8.58 16.08
N ARG A 244 10.54 -9.38 17.14
CA ARG A 244 11.36 -9.02 18.30
C ARG A 244 12.83 -8.84 17.97
N GLN A 245 13.36 -9.67 17.08
CA GLN A 245 14.78 -9.66 16.75
C GLN A 245 15.13 -8.57 15.73
N ASN A 246 14.27 -8.34 14.73
CA ASN A 246 14.63 -7.56 13.55
C ASN A 246 13.85 -6.24 13.40
N VAL A 247 12.60 -6.16 13.86
CA VAL A 247 11.73 -4.99 13.62
C VAL A 247 11.59 -4.12 14.88
N GLU A 248 11.31 -4.74 16.02
CA GLU A 248 11.11 -4.03 17.29
C GLU A 248 12.35 -3.21 17.73
N PRO A 249 13.59 -3.73 17.64
CA PRO A 249 14.77 -2.97 18.04
C PRO A 249 14.97 -1.70 17.21
N LEU A 250 14.47 -1.68 15.97
CA LEU A 250 14.48 -0.52 15.10
C LEU A 250 13.33 0.47 15.40
N GLY A 251 12.37 0.08 16.24
CA GLY A 251 11.22 0.91 16.63
C GLY A 251 10.08 0.94 15.61
N TYR A 252 10.10 0.08 14.60
CA TYR A 252 9.10 0.04 13.54
C TYR A 252 7.91 -0.86 13.86
N LYS A 253 6.91 -0.77 13.00
CA LYS A 253 5.64 -1.50 13.07
C LYS A 253 5.51 -2.52 11.95
N ALA A 254 4.59 -3.49 12.12
CA ALA A 254 4.36 -4.53 11.14
C ALA A 254 2.87 -4.75 10.85
N PHE A 255 2.58 -5.29 9.65
CA PHE A 255 1.31 -5.93 9.33
C PHE A 255 1.48 -7.45 9.28
N LEU A 256 0.47 -8.17 9.74
CA LEU A 256 0.26 -9.58 9.44
C LEU A 256 -1.03 -9.69 8.61
N VAL A 257 -0.87 -10.07 7.35
CA VAL A 257 -1.98 -10.15 6.40
C VAL A 257 -2.47 -11.58 6.32
N ALA A 258 -3.66 -11.83 6.85
CA ALA A 258 -4.27 -13.16 6.92
C ALA A 258 -5.30 -13.38 5.80
N VAL A 259 -5.51 -14.65 5.43
CA VAL A 259 -6.37 -15.03 4.30
C VAL A 259 -7.81 -14.58 4.49
N ASP A 260 -8.36 -14.67 5.71
CA ASP A 260 -9.72 -14.29 6.03
C ASP A 260 -9.85 -13.84 7.52
N ARG A 261 -11.06 -13.39 7.92
CA ARG A 261 -11.34 -12.94 9.29
C ARG A 261 -11.15 -14.04 10.35
N PRO A 262 -11.59 -15.30 10.13
CA PRO A 262 -11.26 -16.40 11.05
C PRO A 262 -9.75 -16.61 11.22
N ALA A 263 -8.97 -16.51 10.17
CA ALA A 263 -7.51 -16.57 10.26
C ALA A 263 -6.94 -15.43 11.09
N CYS A 264 -7.47 -14.19 10.96
CA CYS A 264 -7.07 -13.07 11.83
C CYS A 264 -7.28 -13.37 13.32
N ALA A 265 -8.42 -13.93 13.68
CA ALA A 265 -8.74 -14.33 15.07
C ALA A 265 -7.76 -15.41 15.58
N LYS A 266 -7.46 -16.40 14.76
CA LYS A 266 -6.49 -17.46 15.08
C LYS A 266 -5.07 -16.90 15.25
N TYR A 267 -4.63 -16.02 14.36
CA TYR A 267 -3.33 -15.36 14.48
C TYR A 267 -3.23 -14.50 15.74
N LYS A 268 -4.30 -13.80 16.13
CA LYS A 268 -4.33 -13.04 17.38
C LYS A 268 -4.12 -13.97 18.59
N ALA A 269 -4.91 -15.04 18.68
CA ALA A 269 -4.79 -16.02 19.75
C ALA A 269 -3.41 -16.72 19.79
N ALA A 270 -2.82 -16.97 18.62
CA ALA A 270 -1.50 -17.58 18.51
C ALA A 270 -0.39 -16.60 18.89
N LEU A 271 -0.41 -15.35 18.40
CA LEU A 271 0.58 -14.33 18.74
C LEU A 271 0.59 -13.99 20.23
N ASP A 272 -0.56 -14.00 20.91
CA ASP A 272 -0.68 -13.72 22.34
C ASP A 272 0.03 -14.75 23.23
N LYS A 273 0.40 -15.92 22.66
CA LYS A 273 1.26 -16.91 23.37
C LYS A 273 2.73 -16.49 23.38
N TYR A 274 3.16 -15.70 22.39
CA TYR A 274 4.57 -15.39 22.14
C TYR A 274 4.92 -13.91 22.36
N LEU A 275 3.92 -13.01 22.28
CA LEU A 275 4.06 -11.57 22.46
C LEU A 275 3.07 -11.07 23.52
N PRO A 276 3.34 -9.92 24.17
CA PRO A 276 2.34 -9.27 25.02
C PRO A 276 1.05 -9.02 24.24
N PRO A 277 -0.14 -9.29 24.81
CA PRO A 277 -1.41 -9.17 24.09
C PRO A 277 -1.67 -7.80 23.47
N GLU A 278 -1.17 -6.72 24.07
CA GLU A 278 -1.27 -5.36 23.57
C GLU A 278 -0.40 -5.07 22.33
N TYR A 279 0.54 -5.97 22.00
CA TYR A 279 1.42 -5.81 20.83
C TYR A 279 0.67 -5.99 19.51
N SER A 280 -0.38 -6.79 19.50
CA SER A 280 -1.14 -7.04 18.30
C SER A 280 -2.61 -6.64 18.42
N ALA A 281 -3.18 -6.11 17.34
CA ALA A 281 -4.61 -5.82 17.25
C ALA A 281 -5.17 -6.30 15.91
N VAL A 282 -6.40 -6.83 15.94
CA VAL A 282 -7.12 -7.27 14.74
C VAL A 282 -7.94 -6.10 14.20
N VAL A 283 -7.83 -5.85 12.89
CA VAL A 283 -8.63 -4.83 12.20
C VAL A 283 -9.20 -5.38 10.90
N PHE A 284 -10.50 -5.66 10.89
CA PHE A 284 -11.24 -6.07 9.70
C PHE A 284 -12.63 -5.42 9.67
N THR A 285 -13.32 -5.51 8.55
CA THR A 285 -14.73 -5.10 8.45
C THR A 285 -15.61 -6.21 9.00
N GLY A 286 -16.31 -5.94 10.12
CA GLY A 286 -17.26 -6.88 10.72
C GLY A 286 -18.50 -7.08 9.85
N ASN A 287 -19.14 -8.25 10.00
CA ASN A 287 -20.42 -8.55 9.39
C ASN A 287 -21.45 -8.84 10.49
N HIS A 288 -22.70 -8.44 10.27
CA HIS A 288 -23.78 -8.61 11.25
C HIS A 288 -24.00 -10.08 11.65
N ASN A 289 -23.75 -10.99 10.69
CA ASN A 289 -23.89 -12.43 10.85
C ASN A 289 -22.64 -13.16 11.35
N ASP A 290 -21.63 -12.42 11.80
CA ASP A 290 -20.41 -13.04 12.30
C ASP A 290 -20.68 -13.88 13.55
N PRO A 291 -20.01 -15.04 13.70
CA PRO A 291 -20.09 -15.85 14.90
C PRO A 291 -19.45 -15.14 16.12
N PRO A 292 -19.74 -15.56 17.36
CA PRO A 292 -19.25 -14.92 18.57
C PRO A 292 -17.72 -14.73 18.59
N GLU A 293 -16.96 -15.69 18.07
CA GLU A 293 -15.50 -15.69 18.02
C GLU A 293 -14.95 -14.54 17.16
N LEU A 294 -15.73 -14.06 16.17
CA LEU A 294 -15.37 -12.90 15.35
C LEU A 294 -15.97 -11.61 15.89
N LYS A 295 -17.17 -11.67 16.52
CA LYS A 295 -17.83 -10.47 17.08
C LYS A 295 -17.01 -9.80 18.17
N GLN A 296 -16.19 -10.53 18.92
CA GLN A 296 -15.30 -9.94 19.92
C GLN A 296 -14.26 -8.95 19.31
N PHE A 297 -13.98 -9.05 18.01
CA PHE A 297 -13.09 -8.15 17.29
C PHE A 297 -13.82 -7.04 16.54
N HIS A 298 -15.15 -6.96 16.66
CA HIS A 298 -15.90 -5.83 16.12
C HIS A 298 -15.57 -4.58 16.93
N ILE A 299 -15.05 -3.59 16.25
CA ILE A 299 -14.71 -2.29 16.81
C ILE A 299 -15.53 -1.20 16.13
N ASP A 300 -15.93 -0.21 16.89
CA ASP A 300 -16.58 0.97 16.32
C ASP A 300 -15.57 1.87 15.58
N GLN A 301 -16.08 2.81 14.79
CA GLN A 301 -15.24 3.71 14.00
C GLN A 301 -14.29 4.55 14.86
N LYS A 302 -14.71 4.92 16.09
CA LYS A 302 -13.89 5.71 17.01
C LYS A 302 -12.70 4.91 17.54
N THR A 303 -12.94 3.69 17.95
CA THR A 303 -11.91 2.75 18.42
C THR A 303 -10.94 2.40 17.29
N GLU A 304 -11.45 2.11 16.08
CA GLU A 304 -10.59 1.86 14.93
C GLU A 304 -9.70 3.06 14.60
N LYS A 305 -10.28 4.27 14.60
CA LYS A 305 -9.52 5.50 14.36
C LYS A 305 -8.43 5.70 15.41
N GLN A 306 -8.69 5.35 16.67
CA GLN A 306 -7.70 5.42 17.74
C GLN A 306 -6.58 4.38 17.53
N ILE A 307 -6.92 3.12 17.24
CA ILE A 307 -5.93 2.07 16.92
C ILE A 307 -5.03 2.50 15.77
N ARG A 308 -5.59 3.03 14.70
CA ARG A 308 -4.84 3.53 13.53
C ARG A 308 -3.89 4.67 13.90
N LYS A 309 -4.34 5.60 14.76
CA LYS A 309 -3.55 6.73 15.24
C LYS A 309 -2.40 6.30 16.13
N ASP A 310 -2.64 5.37 17.04
CA ASP A 310 -1.61 4.85 17.95
C ASP A 310 -0.61 3.95 17.20
N PHE A 311 -1.08 3.15 16.25
CA PHE A 311 -0.20 2.39 15.37
C PHE A 311 0.76 3.28 14.57
N ALA A 312 0.30 4.43 14.08
CA ALA A 312 1.13 5.37 13.33
C ALA A 312 2.19 6.08 14.18
N ARG A 313 2.16 5.94 15.53
CA ARG A 313 3.08 6.62 16.44
C ARG A 313 4.20 5.70 16.92
N PHE A 314 5.40 6.27 17.01
CA PHE A 314 6.54 5.59 17.61
C PHE A 314 6.23 5.21 19.07
N GLY A 315 6.71 4.05 19.50
CA GLY A 315 6.62 3.56 20.88
C GLY A 315 5.23 3.11 21.35
N GLN A 316 4.15 3.51 20.67
CA GLN A 316 2.78 3.13 21.06
C GLN A 316 2.42 1.69 20.63
N THR A 317 1.46 1.09 21.33
CA THR A 317 0.80 -0.16 20.91
C THR A 317 -0.51 0.15 20.21
N PRO A 318 -0.96 -0.72 19.27
CA PRO A 318 -0.36 -1.98 18.88
C PRO A 318 0.90 -1.78 18.03
N LYS A 319 1.76 -2.80 18.00
CA LYS A 319 2.96 -2.87 17.18
C LYS A 319 2.76 -3.67 15.90
N ILE A 320 1.83 -4.62 15.93
CA ILE A 320 1.45 -5.47 14.79
C ILE A 320 -0.05 -5.31 14.56
N LEU A 321 -0.48 -4.97 13.34
CA LEU A 321 -1.88 -5.06 12.96
C LEU A 321 -2.13 -6.32 12.15
N ILE A 322 -3.11 -7.12 12.59
CA ILE A 322 -3.57 -8.32 11.91
C ILE A 322 -4.77 -7.93 11.05
N VAL A 323 -4.63 -8.05 9.74
CA VAL A 323 -5.61 -7.53 8.75
C VAL A 323 -5.90 -8.56 7.67
N THR A 324 -7.00 -8.38 6.96
CA THR A 324 -7.30 -9.10 5.71
C THR A 324 -6.98 -8.22 4.49
N GLU A 325 -7.91 -7.37 4.07
CA GLU A 325 -7.72 -6.34 3.01
C GLU A 325 -7.75 -4.93 3.59
N LYS A 326 -8.44 -4.79 4.71
CA LYS A 326 -8.61 -3.50 5.36
C LYS A 326 -7.23 -2.94 5.72
N LEU A 327 -7.03 -1.67 5.47
CA LEU A 327 -5.78 -0.94 5.64
C LEU A 327 -4.66 -1.26 4.62
N LEU A 328 -4.79 -2.26 3.77
CA LEU A 328 -3.84 -2.50 2.67
C LEU A 328 -3.94 -1.40 1.60
N THR A 329 -5.08 -0.74 1.53
CA THR A 329 -5.30 0.42 0.67
C THR A 329 -5.82 1.60 1.49
N GLY A 330 -5.37 2.83 1.18
CA GLY A 330 -5.88 4.05 1.80
C GLY A 330 -5.39 4.37 3.21
N PHE A 331 -4.73 3.46 3.93
CA PHE A 331 -4.14 3.75 5.24
C PHE A 331 -2.71 4.24 5.10
N ASP A 332 -2.43 5.39 5.70
CA ASP A 332 -1.10 6.00 5.72
C ASP A 332 -0.45 5.82 7.09
N ALA A 333 0.58 4.99 7.15
CA ALA A 333 1.40 4.77 8.32
C ALA A 333 2.88 4.59 7.89
N PRO A 334 3.63 5.67 7.67
CA PRO A 334 5.02 5.60 7.20
C PRO A 334 5.94 4.78 8.11
N ILE A 335 5.65 4.70 9.41
CA ILE A 335 6.35 3.87 10.39
C ILE A 335 6.18 2.34 10.14
N LEU A 336 5.21 1.93 9.31
CA LEU A 336 5.02 0.54 8.90
C LEU A 336 6.21 0.09 8.06
N TYR A 337 6.97 -0.84 8.59
CA TYR A 337 8.23 -1.32 8.02
C TYR A 337 8.09 -2.73 7.45
N ALA A 338 7.49 -3.65 8.21
CA ALA A 338 7.41 -5.05 7.84
C ALA A 338 5.98 -5.50 7.48
N MET A 339 5.87 -6.36 6.48
CA MET A 339 4.63 -7.04 6.12
C MET A 339 4.86 -8.55 6.10
N TYR A 340 4.16 -9.25 6.98
CA TYR A 340 4.07 -10.70 7.03
C TYR A 340 2.85 -11.13 6.21
N LEU A 341 3.10 -11.69 5.02
CA LEU A 341 2.06 -11.94 4.04
C LEU A 341 1.67 -13.40 4.03
N ASP A 342 0.50 -13.73 4.60
CA ASP A 342 -0.11 -15.06 4.58
C ASP A 342 -1.49 -15.05 3.90
N LYS A 343 -1.54 -14.38 2.76
CA LYS A 343 -2.73 -14.28 1.93
C LYS A 343 -2.34 -14.29 0.47
N PRO A 344 -2.95 -15.17 -0.38
CA PRO A 344 -2.78 -15.11 -1.82
C PRO A 344 -3.25 -13.75 -2.37
N MET A 345 -2.39 -13.10 -3.10
CA MET A 345 -2.69 -11.83 -3.79
C MET A 345 -2.14 -11.88 -5.20
N ARG A 346 -2.68 -11.05 -6.09
CA ARG A 346 -2.20 -10.93 -7.47
C ARG A 346 -1.88 -9.48 -7.82
N ASP A 347 -0.96 -9.36 -8.77
CA ASP A 347 -0.68 -8.17 -9.57
C ASP A 347 -0.80 -6.85 -8.78
N HIS A 348 -1.68 -5.98 -9.23
CA HIS A 348 -1.87 -4.66 -8.64
C HIS A 348 -2.31 -4.69 -7.16
N THR A 349 -3.04 -5.73 -6.71
CA THR A 349 -3.45 -5.88 -5.30
C THR A 349 -2.24 -6.07 -4.40
N LEU A 350 -1.31 -6.91 -4.84
CA LEU A 350 -0.05 -7.14 -4.14
C LEU A 350 0.81 -5.87 -4.14
N LEU A 351 0.93 -5.21 -5.30
CA LEU A 351 1.67 -3.94 -5.41
C LEU A 351 1.10 -2.85 -4.49
N GLN A 352 -0.22 -2.73 -4.40
CA GLN A 352 -0.87 -1.79 -3.49
C GLN A 352 -0.60 -2.11 -2.01
N ALA A 353 -0.58 -3.41 -1.66
CA ALA A 353 -0.28 -3.84 -0.30
C ALA A 353 1.18 -3.55 0.07
N ILE A 354 2.13 -3.99 -0.76
CA ILE A 354 3.57 -3.80 -0.50
C ILE A 354 3.99 -2.32 -0.51
N ALA A 355 3.31 -1.47 -1.30
CA ALA A 355 3.54 -0.03 -1.28
C ALA A 355 3.19 0.66 0.05
N ARG A 356 2.66 -0.07 1.04
CA ARG A 356 2.48 0.45 2.41
C ARG A 356 3.78 0.44 3.19
N VAL A 357 4.68 -0.52 2.93
CA VAL A 357 5.94 -0.66 3.66
C VAL A 357 7.09 0.15 3.06
N ASN A 358 6.99 0.62 1.83
CA ASN A 358 8.05 1.38 1.16
C ASN A 358 7.95 2.90 1.30
N ARG A 359 7.09 3.41 2.18
CA ARG A 359 6.97 4.85 2.44
C ARG A 359 8.12 5.36 3.29
N PRO A 360 8.73 6.51 2.94
CA PRO A 360 9.74 7.16 3.76
C PRO A 360 9.19 7.49 5.16
N TYR A 361 10.03 7.32 6.16
CA TYR A 361 9.74 7.69 7.54
C TYR A 361 11.00 8.21 8.23
N GLU A 362 10.88 9.36 8.84
CA GLU A 362 11.92 9.98 9.64
C GLU A 362 11.35 10.38 11.00
N ASN A 363 12.14 10.19 12.04
CA ASN A 363 11.85 10.68 13.38
C ASN A 363 13.15 11.22 13.97
N GLU A 364 13.33 12.53 13.91
CA GLU A 364 14.53 13.20 14.38
C GLU A 364 14.78 12.98 15.87
N ALA A 365 13.72 12.99 16.70
CA ALA A 365 13.84 12.82 18.14
C ALA A 365 14.40 11.44 18.53
N GLU A 366 14.15 10.42 17.70
CA GLU A 366 14.63 9.04 17.90
C GLU A 366 15.79 8.70 16.95
N GLN A 367 16.27 9.67 16.18
CA GLN A 367 17.31 9.46 15.16
C GLN A 367 17.00 8.30 14.21
N MET A 368 15.74 8.18 13.81
CA MET A 368 15.26 7.12 12.95
C MET A 368 15.11 7.62 11.52
N VAL A 369 15.75 6.93 10.59
CA VAL A 369 15.50 7.06 9.15
C VAL A 369 15.24 5.66 8.64
N LYS A 370 14.07 5.45 8.08
CA LYS A 370 13.68 4.14 7.54
C LYS A 370 14.46 3.87 6.25
N PRO A 371 15.26 2.79 6.19
CA PRO A 371 16.13 2.55 5.05
C PRO A 371 15.41 1.89 3.87
N HIS A 372 14.42 1.05 4.14
CA HIS A 372 13.67 0.25 3.16
C HIS A 372 12.37 -0.27 3.75
N GLY A 373 11.52 -0.88 2.93
CA GLY A 373 10.41 -1.72 3.36
C GLY A 373 10.80 -3.20 3.35
N PHE A 374 10.08 -4.03 4.09
CA PHE A 374 10.32 -5.46 4.20
C PHE A 374 9.04 -6.28 4.05
N VAL A 375 9.06 -7.30 3.19
CA VAL A 375 7.96 -8.25 3.03
C VAL A 375 8.47 -9.67 3.23
N LEU A 376 7.79 -10.43 4.06
CA LEU A 376 8.02 -11.85 4.25
C LEU A 376 6.79 -12.63 3.79
N ASP A 377 6.94 -13.42 2.74
CA ASP A 377 5.86 -14.11 2.06
C ASP A 377 5.78 -15.58 2.50
N PHE A 378 4.67 -15.95 3.17
CA PHE A 378 4.36 -17.32 3.61
C PHE A 378 3.51 -18.10 2.59
N VAL A 379 3.15 -17.46 1.48
CA VAL A 379 2.31 -18.07 0.44
C VAL A 379 3.14 -18.55 -0.75
N GLY A 380 4.24 -17.85 -1.05
CA GLY A 380 5.09 -18.15 -2.21
C GLY A 380 4.56 -17.55 -3.51
N ILE A 381 4.09 -16.31 -3.45
CA ILE A 381 3.51 -15.63 -4.65
C ILE A 381 4.53 -14.83 -5.46
N PHE A 382 5.80 -14.84 -5.05
CA PHE A 382 6.86 -14.05 -5.63
C PHE A 382 7.09 -14.27 -7.14
N ASP A 383 7.13 -15.54 -7.58
CA ASP A 383 7.36 -15.87 -9.00
C ASP A 383 6.21 -15.38 -9.90
N LYS A 384 5.00 -15.26 -9.33
CA LYS A 384 3.85 -14.70 -10.04
C LYS A 384 3.91 -13.16 -10.09
N LEU A 385 4.47 -12.52 -9.04
CA LEU A 385 4.73 -11.08 -9.03
C LEU A 385 5.71 -10.68 -10.14
N GLU A 386 6.81 -11.42 -10.30
CA GLU A 386 7.79 -11.17 -11.36
C GLU A 386 7.13 -11.22 -12.75
N LYS A 387 6.27 -12.21 -13.00
CA LYS A 387 5.51 -12.31 -14.25
C LYS A 387 4.50 -11.17 -14.45
N ALA A 388 3.83 -10.78 -13.38
CA ALA A 388 2.82 -9.71 -13.42
C ALA A 388 3.44 -8.34 -13.70
N LEU A 389 4.66 -8.12 -13.22
CA LEU A 389 5.43 -6.89 -13.44
C LEU A 389 6.24 -6.92 -14.74
N ALA A 390 6.27 -8.04 -15.47
CA ALA A 390 7.08 -8.21 -16.68
C ALA A 390 6.68 -7.26 -17.83
N PHE A 391 5.50 -6.60 -17.76
CA PHE A 391 5.16 -5.52 -18.69
C PHE A 391 5.92 -4.22 -18.38
N ASP A 392 6.53 -4.10 -17.19
CA ASP A 392 7.46 -3.04 -16.83
C ASP A 392 8.72 -3.63 -16.18
N SER A 393 9.71 -3.97 -17.01
CA SER A 393 10.98 -4.54 -16.55
C SER A 393 11.71 -3.63 -15.56
N ASP A 394 11.48 -2.32 -15.63
CA ASP A 394 12.09 -1.35 -14.72
C ASP A 394 11.48 -1.43 -13.32
N GLU A 395 10.17 -1.71 -13.21
CA GLU A 395 9.50 -1.92 -11.92
C GLU A 395 9.93 -3.22 -11.24
N VAL A 396 10.05 -4.33 -11.99
CA VAL A 396 10.51 -5.62 -11.44
C VAL A 396 11.90 -5.51 -10.83
N ASN A 397 12.84 -4.93 -11.57
CA ASN A 397 14.22 -4.81 -11.11
C ASN A 397 14.37 -3.87 -9.89
N ALA A 398 13.51 -2.88 -9.75
CA ALA A 398 13.52 -1.96 -8.62
C ALA A 398 12.91 -2.57 -7.33
N ILE A 399 11.96 -3.50 -7.46
CA ILE A 399 11.33 -4.16 -6.32
C ILE A 399 12.15 -5.35 -5.83
N VAL A 400 12.73 -6.12 -6.76
CA VAL A 400 13.00 -7.53 -6.49
C VAL A 400 14.44 -7.89 -6.23
N LYS A 401 15.41 -7.26 -6.77
CA LYS A 401 16.84 -7.66 -6.60
C LYS A 401 17.80 -6.64 -7.19
N ASP A 402 17.81 -5.43 -6.76
CA ASP A 402 19.03 -4.68 -7.02
C ASP A 402 20.10 -5.08 -5.97
N LEU A 403 20.70 -6.26 -6.22
CA LEU A 403 21.87 -6.71 -5.46
C LEU A 403 22.98 -5.63 -5.48
N HIS A 404 23.02 -4.81 -6.52
CA HIS A 404 23.92 -3.67 -6.61
C HIS A 404 23.50 -2.58 -5.63
N LEU A 405 22.23 -2.23 -5.56
CA LEU A 405 21.69 -1.27 -4.59
C LEU A 405 21.88 -1.76 -3.16
N LEU A 406 21.63 -3.05 -2.88
CA LEU A 406 21.90 -3.66 -1.59
C LEU A 406 23.38 -3.53 -1.21
N LYS A 407 24.28 -3.84 -2.13
CA LYS A 407 25.73 -3.68 -1.93
C LYS A 407 26.13 -2.22 -1.65
N VAL A 408 25.52 -1.27 -2.38
CA VAL A 408 25.75 0.17 -2.17
C VAL A 408 25.22 0.61 -0.81
N LEU A 409 23.98 0.21 -0.44
CA LEU A 409 23.39 0.53 0.86
C LEU A 409 24.21 -0.09 2.02
N PHE A 410 24.61 -1.36 1.88
CA PHE A 410 25.47 -2.04 2.85
C PHE A 410 26.81 -1.30 2.99
N LYS A 411 27.47 -0.99 1.86
CA LYS A 411 28.73 -0.24 1.86
C LYS A 411 28.59 1.11 2.52
N ASN A 412 27.57 1.88 2.17
CA ASN A 412 27.30 3.21 2.77
C ASN A 412 27.05 3.11 4.27
N LYS A 413 26.26 2.13 4.72
CA LYS A 413 26.02 1.90 6.16
C LYS A 413 27.28 1.49 6.89
N MET A 414 28.10 0.61 6.31
CA MET A 414 29.40 0.23 6.85
C MET A 414 30.34 1.44 6.94
N GLU A 415 30.44 2.24 5.89
CA GLU A 415 31.30 3.45 5.88
C GLU A 415 30.84 4.51 6.89
N GLN A 416 29.54 4.65 7.13
CA GLN A 416 29.00 5.62 8.07
C GLN A 416 29.06 5.15 9.52
N LYS A 417 28.82 3.88 9.80
CA LYS A 417 28.61 3.37 11.17
C LYS A 417 29.82 2.58 11.70
N ALA A 418 30.46 1.75 10.89
CA ALA A 418 31.56 0.92 11.36
C ALA A 418 32.75 1.70 11.92
N PRO A 419 33.19 2.85 11.36
CA PRO A 419 34.33 3.60 11.90
C PRO A 419 34.12 4.09 13.34
N GLU A 420 32.86 4.32 13.76
CA GLU A 420 32.54 4.70 15.14
C GLU A 420 32.95 3.63 16.14
N TYR A 421 32.72 2.36 15.78
CA TYR A 421 32.96 1.20 16.65
C TYR A 421 34.36 0.59 16.43
N LEU A 422 34.86 0.57 15.19
CA LEU A 422 36.19 0.01 14.89
C LEU A 422 37.32 0.81 15.55
N ARG A 423 37.09 2.06 15.92
CA ARG A 423 38.06 2.85 16.68
C ARG A 423 38.23 2.41 18.14
N LEU A 424 37.27 1.65 18.66
CA LEU A 424 37.28 1.14 20.03
C LEU A 424 38.10 -0.15 20.18
N ILE A 425 38.58 -0.74 19.08
CA ILE A 425 39.35 -2.00 19.08
C ILE A 425 40.64 -1.82 18.28
N SER A 426 41.72 -2.41 18.78
CA SER A 426 42.96 -2.53 18.04
C SER A 426 42.97 -3.76 17.12
N ARG A 427 43.92 -3.83 16.15
CA ARG A 427 44.06 -4.99 15.27
C ARG A 427 44.36 -6.29 16.02
N ASN A 428 45.03 -6.17 17.17
CA ASN A 428 45.32 -7.28 18.08
C ASN A 428 44.52 -7.05 19.36
N PHE A 429 43.29 -7.54 19.37
CA PHE A 429 42.33 -7.41 20.48
C PHE A 429 42.98 -7.92 21.79
N ASN A 430 43.08 -7.05 22.80
CA ASN A 430 43.69 -7.33 24.09
C ASN A 430 42.78 -6.96 25.26
N ASP A 431 43.16 -7.31 26.49
CA ASP A 431 42.35 -7.08 27.70
C ASP A 431 41.98 -5.61 27.90
N LYS A 432 42.86 -4.68 27.49
CA LYS A 432 42.57 -3.25 27.58
C LYS A 432 41.47 -2.83 26.61
N ASP A 433 41.45 -3.38 25.38
CA ASP A 433 40.38 -3.14 24.40
C ASP A 433 39.06 -3.66 24.95
N VAL A 434 39.06 -4.78 25.69
CA VAL A 434 37.87 -5.33 26.36
C VAL A 434 37.33 -4.37 27.42
N ASP A 435 38.24 -3.87 28.28
CA ASP A 435 37.87 -2.94 29.35
C ASP A 435 37.31 -1.61 28.78
N ASP A 436 37.96 -1.08 27.75
CA ASP A 436 37.51 0.14 27.04
C ASP A 436 36.15 -0.05 26.38
N LEU A 437 35.86 -1.23 25.77
CA LEU A 437 34.57 -1.59 25.23
C LEU A 437 33.49 -1.70 26.33
N ILE A 438 33.80 -2.38 27.45
CA ILE A 438 32.88 -2.52 28.57
C ILE A 438 32.49 -1.15 29.09
N GLU A 439 33.48 -0.25 29.31
CA GLU A 439 33.24 1.10 29.81
C GLU A 439 32.44 1.94 28.78
N HIS A 440 32.79 1.88 27.50
CA HIS A 440 32.06 2.57 26.44
C HIS A 440 30.59 2.15 26.38
N PHE A 441 30.30 0.84 26.48
CA PHE A 441 28.96 0.27 26.42
C PHE A 441 28.27 0.14 27.77
N ARG A 442 28.84 0.70 28.85
CA ARG A 442 28.16 0.82 30.13
C ARG A 442 26.90 1.70 29.99
N ASP A 443 26.96 2.70 29.13
CA ASP A 443 25.80 3.53 28.79
C ASP A 443 24.76 2.77 27.97
N LYS A 444 23.50 2.79 28.47
CA LYS A 444 22.38 2.08 27.84
C LYS A 444 22.00 2.63 26.46
N GLY A 445 22.18 3.93 26.26
CA GLY A 445 21.90 4.61 24.99
C GLY A 445 22.88 4.15 23.91
N ARG A 446 24.18 4.10 24.22
CA ARG A 446 25.23 3.63 23.31
C ARG A 446 25.01 2.17 22.90
N ARG A 447 24.64 1.30 23.85
CA ARG A 447 24.27 -0.10 23.50
C ARG A 447 23.10 -0.16 22.53
N LYS A 448 22.03 0.64 22.80
CA LYS A 448 20.86 0.68 21.91
C LYS A 448 21.25 1.13 20.51
N THR A 449 22.13 2.13 20.39
CA THR A 449 22.62 2.66 19.10
C THR A 449 23.45 1.62 18.35
N LEU A 450 24.35 0.91 19.03
CA LEU A 450 25.13 -0.18 18.42
C LEU A 450 24.21 -1.30 17.90
N PHE A 451 23.30 -1.80 18.74
CA PHE A 451 22.39 -2.87 18.33
C PHE A 451 21.53 -2.46 17.14
N LYS A 452 21.09 -1.22 17.10
CA LYS A 452 20.33 -0.68 15.96
C LYS A 452 21.18 -0.67 14.69
N ALA A 453 22.39 -0.10 14.75
CA ALA A 453 23.32 -0.07 13.62
C ALA A 453 23.67 -1.49 13.12
N TYR A 454 23.95 -2.40 14.05
CA TYR A 454 24.22 -3.81 13.74
C TYR A 454 23.04 -4.45 13.00
N LYS A 455 21.83 -4.32 13.53
CA LYS A 455 20.63 -4.89 12.89
C LYS A 455 20.33 -4.29 11.52
N GLU A 456 20.51 -2.99 11.34
CA GLU A 456 20.37 -2.34 10.03
C GLU A 456 21.36 -2.90 8.99
N ILE A 457 22.60 -3.23 9.42
CA ILE A 457 23.64 -3.81 8.56
C ILE A 457 23.36 -5.29 8.29
N GLU A 458 23.01 -6.05 9.33
CA GLU A 458 22.65 -7.48 9.23
C GLU A 458 21.51 -7.70 8.22
N MET A 459 20.44 -6.90 8.29
CA MET A 459 19.31 -6.97 7.36
C MET A 459 19.66 -6.65 5.90
N LEU A 460 20.74 -5.90 5.66
CA LEU A 460 21.24 -5.63 4.31
C LEU A 460 22.18 -6.74 3.80
N TYR A 461 22.71 -7.56 4.71
CA TYR A 461 23.65 -8.63 4.39
C TYR A 461 22.94 -9.96 4.11
N GLU A 462 21.87 -10.28 4.86
CA GLU A 462 21.01 -11.46 4.67
C GLU A 462 20.10 -11.33 3.43
#